data_ad6a361867022da163166c8d0ee876e5
#
_entry.id   ad6a361867022da163166c8d0ee876e5
#
_cell.length_a   1.000
_cell.length_b   1.000
_cell.length_c   1.000
_cell.angle_alpha   90.00
_cell.angle_beta   90.00
_cell.angle_gamma   90.00
#
_symmetry.space_group_name_H-M   'P 1'
#
loop_
_entity.id
_entity.type
_entity.pdbx_description
1 polymer ?
#
loop_
_entity_poly.entity_id
_entity_poly.type
_entity_poly.pdbx_seq_one_letter_code
_entity_poly.pdbx_strand_id
1 'polypeptide(L)'
;MTFEKTLVPNPRPAAHGCNACEIPDGRVWLMWYAGTREGVEDQRVLMSVRNADGNWSEPQVLVDHFQHSNDRWVPEIAAPLILENGEHWVVFSAAPLARFRFREERNLFLRDLEYARLFHAKIDPRTWSIGSPIELFDREALILQGKNVQLANGSWLVLCNSRDSQGRFSSTLVQGSPHDGWEQVCDLEAEPGCLEPSVAQLPDGRLLCYMRYAGYDGCIWRSESDNSPSDFSTPSQTTLRNPHSGIDIAADDEGRLFIAYNDSHRMRTPLTLGISVDGGRTFRCRDIETSNGEFSYPKLLQTSDGQWQVFYTHRRECIAHVSFDPLWILSGRPVFGQFPR
;
A
#
# COMPACT_ATOMS: atom_id res chain seq x y z
N MET A 1 21.22 18.16 -0.81
CA MET A 1 19.90 18.55 -1.27
C MET A 1 18.86 18.01 -0.30
N THR A 2 17.87 18.75 -0.05
CA THR A 2 16.73 18.40 0.78
C THR A 2 15.72 17.60 -0.06
N PHE A 3 14.60 17.32 0.45
CA PHE A 3 13.47 16.77 -0.29
C PHE A 3 12.54 17.91 -0.76
N GLU A 4 11.79 17.65 -1.83
CA GLU A 4 10.73 18.53 -2.30
C GLU A 4 9.38 17.89 -1.96
N LYS A 5 8.47 18.69 -1.35
CA LYS A 5 7.15 18.23 -0.92
C LYS A 5 6.06 19.03 -1.62
N THR A 6 5.07 18.31 -2.16
CA THR A 6 3.82 18.86 -2.71
C THR A 6 2.61 18.19 -2.09
N LEU A 7 1.49 18.89 -2.01
CA LEU A 7 0.21 18.31 -1.60
C LEU A 7 -0.65 18.08 -2.85
N VAL A 8 -1.16 16.88 -3.00
CA VAL A 8 -2.06 16.54 -4.10
C VAL A 8 -3.46 17.06 -3.75
N PRO A 9 -4.12 17.79 -4.64
CA PRO A 9 -5.48 18.26 -4.40
C PRO A 9 -6.42 17.13 -4.02
N ASN A 10 -7.32 17.36 -3.08
CA ASN A 10 -8.36 16.41 -2.71
C ASN A 10 -9.71 17.12 -2.60
N PRO A 11 -10.71 16.79 -3.45
CA PRO A 11 -12.01 17.46 -3.47
C PRO A 11 -13.00 16.93 -2.41
N ARG A 12 -12.58 15.97 -1.57
CA ARG A 12 -13.42 15.37 -0.54
C ARG A 12 -12.92 15.74 0.85
N PRO A 13 -13.76 15.68 1.90
CA PRO A 13 -13.35 15.99 3.27
C PRO A 13 -12.21 15.13 3.81
N ALA A 14 -12.14 13.85 3.38
CA ALA A 14 -11.10 12.94 3.82
C ALA A 14 -10.46 12.21 2.63
N ALA A 15 -9.14 11.93 2.76
CA ALA A 15 -8.34 11.11 1.85
C ALA A 15 -7.44 10.18 2.64
N HIS A 16 -7.29 8.94 2.17
CA HIS A 16 -6.42 7.96 2.83
C HIS A 16 -6.02 6.83 1.88
N GLY A 17 -4.94 6.08 2.23
CA GLY A 17 -4.56 4.85 1.58
C GLY A 17 -4.26 5.01 0.09
N CYS A 18 -3.13 5.65 -0.25
CA CYS A 18 -2.73 5.85 -1.63
C CYS A 18 -1.88 4.70 -2.18
N ASN A 19 -1.85 4.57 -3.50
CA ASN A 19 -0.88 3.80 -4.26
C ASN A 19 -0.50 4.57 -5.53
N ALA A 20 0.72 4.38 -6.01
CA ALA A 20 1.23 5.07 -7.18
C ALA A 20 2.08 4.14 -8.05
N CYS A 21 2.13 4.42 -9.34
CA CYS A 21 3.09 3.82 -10.27
C CYS A 21 3.51 4.85 -11.33
N GLU A 22 4.63 4.58 -11.97
CA GLU A 22 4.99 5.23 -13.22
C GLU A 22 4.23 4.56 -14.36
N ILE A 23 3.71 5.34 -15.29
CA ILE A 23 3.09 4.85 -16.53
C ILE A 23 4.08 4.93 -17.70
N PRO A 24 3.85 4.22 -18.83
CA PRO A 24 4.83 4.06 -19.90
C PRO A 24 5.37 5.37 -20.53
N ASP A 25 4.68 6.48 -20.37
CA ASP A 25 5.12 7.79 -20.84
C ASP A 25 5.94 8.60 -19.81
N GLY A 26 6.32 7.99 -18.68
CA GLY A 26 7.13 8.58 -17.61
C GLY A 26 6.34 9.43 -16.61
N ARG A 27 5.04 9.61 -16.78
CA ARG A 27 4.20 10.30 -15.80
C ARG A 27 3.91 9.38 -14.63
N VAL A 28 3.59 9.98 -13.46
CA VAL A 28 3.20 9.21 -12.26
C VAL A 28 1.69 9.23 -12.11
N TRP A 29 1.11 8.05 -12.03
CA TRP A 29 -0.30 7.84 -11.73
C TRP A 29 -0.48 7.51 -10.27
N LEU A 30 -1.23 8.35 -9.57
CA LEU A 30 -1.55 8.23 -8.15
C LEU A 30 -3.04 7.95 -7.96
N MET A 31 -3.38 7.05 -7.05
CA MET A 31 -4.75 6.78 -6.65
C MET A 31 -4.87 6.71 -5.13
N TRP A 32 -6.03 7.09 -4.60
CA TRP A 32 -6.36 7.04 -3.17
C TRP A 32 -7.86 6.93 -2.98
N TYR A 33 -8.30 6.46 -1.84
CA TYR A 33 -9.72 6.54 -1.52
C TYR A 33 -10.05 7.83 -0.77
N ALA A 34 -11.24 8.37 -1.06
CA ALA A 34 -11.73 9.62 -0.49
C ALA A 34 -13.24 9.59 -0.31
N GLY A 35 -13.72 10.30 0.69
CA GLY A 35 -15.13 10.41 1.04
C GLY A 35 -15.33 11.39 2.20
N THR A 36 -16.48 11.34 2.86
CA THR A 36 -16.70 12.09 4.10
C THR A 36 -15.78 11.61 5.21
N ARG A 37 -15.55 10.30 5.29
CA ARG A 37 -14.63 9.62 6.20
C ARG A 37 -14.19 8.28 5.60
N GLU A 38 -13.24 7.63 6.26
CA GLU A 38 -12.86 6.25 5.96
C GLU A 38 -13.99 5.28 6.30
N GLY A 39 -14.30 4.39 5.35
CA GLY A 39 -15.22 3.26 5.53
C GLY A 39 -16.70 3.58 5.46
N VAL A 40 -17.07 4.80 5.08
CA VAL A 40 -18.47 5.20 4.87
C VAL A 40 -18.95 4.94 3.44
N GLU A 41 -20.25 5.00 3.24
CA GLU A 41 -20.89 4.66 1.96
C GLU A 41 -20.57 5.59 0.80
N ASP A 42 -20.18 6.84 1.05
CA ASP A 42 -19.87 7.81 -0.01
C ASP A 42 -18.41 7.72 -0.51
N GLN A 43 -17.66 6.74 -0.03
CA GLN A 43 -16.27 6.53 -0.41
C GLN A 43 -16.13 6.16 -1.88
N ARG A 44 -15.09 6.70 -2.54
CA ARG A 44 -14.68 6.47 -3.93
C ARG A 44 -13.17 6.32 -4.01
N VAL A 45 -12.70 5.67 -5.05
CA VAL A 45 -11.28 5.76 -5.43
C VAL A 45 -11.14 6.94 -6.38
N LEU A 46 -10.31 7.88 -5.99
CA LEU A 46 -9.89 9.01 -6.81
C LEU A 46 -8.53 8.74 -7.43
N MET A 47 -8.21 9.44 -8.48
CA MET A 47 -6.90 9.43 -9.13
C MET A 47 -6.47 10.82 -9.57
N SER A 48 -5.17 10.99 -9.71
CA SER A 48 -4.53 12.14 -10.36
C SER A 48 -3.26 11.68 -11.06
N VAL A 49 -2.85 12.39 -12.09
CA VAL A 49 -1.61 12.13 -12.83
C VAL A 49 -0.67 13.31 -12.65
N ARG A 50 0.58 13.04 -12.32
CA ARG A 50 1.64 14.05 -12.29
C ARG A 50 2.18 14.23 -13.70
N ASN A 51 2.00 15.43 -14.22
CA ASN A 51 2.45 15.79 -15.56
C ASN A 51 3.98 16.03 -15.62
N ALA A 52 4.52 16.12 -16.82
CA ALA A 52 5.95 16.38 -17.04
C ALA A 52 6.44 17.72 -16.45
N ASP A 53 5.54 18.70 -16.27
CA ASP A 53 5.82 19.98 -15.62
C ASP A 53 5.87 19.89 -14.09
N GLY A 54 5.65 18.71 -13.52
CA GLY A 54 5.65 18.45 -12.09
C GLY A 54 4.32 18.72 -11.39
N ASN A 55 3.31 19.23 -12.07
CA ASN A 55 2.00 19.52 -11.53
C ASN A 55 1.09 18.29 -11.54
N TRP A 56 0.21 18.20 -10.56
CA TRP A 56 -0.84 17.19 -10.50
C TRP A 56 -2.07 17.63 -11.30
N SER A 57 -2.67 16.73 -12.06
CA SER A 57 -3.96 16.95 -12.69
C SER A 57 -5.07 17.13 -11.65
N GLU A 58 -6.18 17.76 -12.04
CA GLU A 58 -7.39 17.75 -11.20
C GLU A 58 -7.80 16.31 -10.90
N PRO A 59 -8.11 15.99 -9.63
CA PRO A 59 -8.55 14.67 -9.24
C PRO A 59 -9.87 14.27 -9.90
N GLN A 60 -9.95 13.03 -10.36
CA GLN A 60 -11.17 12.46 -10.90
C GLN A 60 -11.50 11.13 -10.24
N VAL A 61 -12.77 10.72 -10.30
CA VAL A 61 -13.19 9.41 -9.80
C VAL A 61 -12.68 8.33 -10.75
N LEU A 62 -11.85 7.43 -10.24
CA LEU A 62 -11.40 6.25 -10.97
C LEU A 62 -12.37 5.08 -10.77
N VAL A 63 -12.71 4.74 -9.51
CA VAL A 63 -13.68 3.69 -9.21
C VAL A 63 -14.81 4.30 -8.40
N ASP A 64 -16.01 4.32 -9.00
CA ASP A 64 -17.25 4.65 -8.33
C ASP A 64 -17.92 3.39 -7.78
N HIS A 65 -19.04 3.53 -7.14
CA HIS A 65 -19.91 2.41 -6.81
C HIS A 65 -20.30 1.63 -8.07
N PHE A 66 -20.39 0.33 -7.96
CA PHE A 66 -20.74 -0.55 -9.06
C PHE A 66 -21.74 -1.62 -8.61
N GLN A 67 -22.42 -2.23 -9.56
CA GLN A 67 -23.32 -3.34 -9.31
C GLN A 67 -22.57 -4.67 -9.47
N HIS A 68 -22.65 -5.54 -8.48
CA HIS A 68 -22.14 -6.89 -8.53
C HIS A 68 -23.02 -7.80 -7.64
N SER A 69 -23.40 -9.00 -8.15
CA SER A 69 -24.20 -10.00 -7.43
C SER A 69 -25.48 -9.44 -6.78
N ASN A 70 -26.23 -8.60 -7.53
CA ASN A 70 -27.46 -7.95 -7.10
C ASN A 70 -27.32 -6.96 -5.93
N ASP A 71 -26.11 -6.52 -5.60
CA ASP A 71 -25.86 -5.49 -4.60
C ASP A 71 -25.02 -4.34 -5.18
N ARG A 72 -25.10 -3.19 -4.51
CA ARG A 72 -24.22 -2.06 -4.78
C ARG A 72 -22.97 -2.18 -3.95
N TRP A 73 -21.81 -2.09 -4.59
CA TRP A 73 -20.51 -2.23 -3.94
C TRP A 73 -19.81 -0.89 -3.84
N VAL A 74 -19.18 -0.68 -2.70
CA VAL A 74 -18.40 0.52 -2.37
C VAL A 74 -16.92 0.18 -2.44
N PRO A 75 -16.15 0.84 -3.33
CA PRO A 75 -14.71 0.58 -3.45
C PRO A 75 -13.94 1.12 -2.24
N GLU A 76 -12.79 0.49 -1.99
CA GLU A 76 -11.88 0.85 -0.92
C GLU A 76 -10.50 1.22 -1.48
N ILE A 77 -9.44 0.61 -0.95
CA ILE A 77 -8.08 0.80 -1.44
C ILE A 77 -7.94 0.19 -2.83
N ALA A 78 -7.22 0.89 -3.69
CA ALA A 78 -6.89 0.43 -5.03
C ALA A 78 -5.37 0.53 -5.28
N ALA A 79 -4.86 -0.35 -6.13
CA ALA A 79 -3.47 -0.34 -6.57
C ALA A 79 -3.36 -0.58 -8.09
N PRO A 80 -2.47 0.13 -8.76
CA PRO A 80 -2.28 0.01 -10.21
C PRO A 80 -1.56 -1.28 -10.59
N LEU A 81 -1.84 -1.75 -11.82
CA LEU A 81 -1.08 -2.75 -12.53
C LEU A 81 -0.80 -2.21 -13.94
N ILE A 82 0.45 -2.13 -14.34
CA ILE A 82 0.84 -1.81 -15.71
C ILE A 82 1.52 -3.05 -16.28
N LEU A 83 0.85 -3.69 -17.23
CA LEU A 83 1.38 -4.90 -17.84
C LEU A 83 2.46 -4.57 -18.87
N GLU A 84 3.33 -5.52 -19.17
CA GLU A 84 4.43 -5.35 -20.16
C GLU A 84 3.94 -4.96 -21.55
N ASN A 85 2.72 -5.39 -21.93
CA ASN A 85 2.09 -4.99 -23.19
C ASN A 85 1.52 -3.56 -23.18
N GLY A 86 1.72 -2.81 -22.08
CA GLY A 86 1.23 -1.44 -21.88
C GLY A 86 -0.22 -1.33 -21.44
N GLU A 87 -0.90 -2.44 -21.14
CA GLU A 87 -2.25 -2.39 -20.61
C GLU A 87 -2.26 -1.85 -19.17
N HIS A 88 -3.22 -0.99 -18.90
CA HIS A 88 -3.46 -0.40 -17.59
C HIS A 88 -4.62 -1.14 -16.91
N TRP A 89 -4.38 -1.57 -15.70
CA TRP A 89 -5.36 -2.23 -14.84
C TRP A 89 -5.34 -1.62 -13.44
N VAL A 90 -6.44 -1.76 -12.74
CA VAL A 90 -6.54 -1.47 -11.30
C VAL A 90 -7.01 -2.72 -10.58
N VAL A 91 -6.36 -3.05 -9.47
CA VAL A 91 -6.87 -4.01 -8.48
C VAL A 91 -7.38 -3.21 -7.29
N PHE A 92 -8.52 -3.57 -6.75
CA PHE A 92 -9.10 -2.88 -5.61
C PHE A 92 -9.95 -3.82 -4.76
N SER A 93 -10.07 -3.51 -3.49
CA SER A 93 -11.08 -4.13 -2.63
C SER A 93 -12.37 -3.32 -2.66
N ALA A 94 -13.49 -4.01 -2.46
CA ALA A 94 -14.80 -3.40 -2.30
C ALA A 94 -15.65 -4.20 -1.32
N ALA A 95 -16.63 -3.53 -0.69
CA ALA A 95 -17.57 -4.16 0.23
C ALA A 95 -19.00 -3.88 -0.22
N PRO A 96 -19.95 -4.85 -0.08
CA PRO A 96 -21.34 -4.68 -0.46
C PRO A 96 -22.05 -3.71 0.49
N LEU A 97 -22.76 -2.73 -0.06
CA LEU A 97 -23.44 -1.67 0.73
C LEU A 97 -24.46 -2.26 1.70
N ALA A 98 -25.15 -3.34 1.32
CA ALA A 98 -26.12 -4.04 2.18
C ALA A 98 -25.48 -4.62 3.47
N ARG A 99 -24.15 -4.72 3.52
CA ARG A 99 -23.39 -5.21 4.69
C ARG A 99 -22.78 -4.09 5.53
N PHE A 100 -23.04 -2.84 5.23
CA PHE A 100 -22.67 -1.74 6.11
C PHE A 100 -23.49 -1.81 7.39
N ARG A 101 -22.82 -1.65 8.54
CA ARG A 101 -23.44 -1.75 9.86
C ARG A 101 -23.31 -0.44 10.63
N PHE A 102 -24.35 -0.06 11.34
CA PHE A 102 -24.30 1.07 12.26
C PHE A 102 -23.37 0.76 13.42
N ARG A 103 -22.41 1.65 13.67
CA ARG A 103 -21.48 1.60 14.79
C ARG A 103 -21.82 2.73 15.76
N GLU A 104 -22.40 2.38 16.91
CA GLU A 104 -22.88 3.34 17.91
C GLU A 104 -21.75 4.24 18.43
N GLU A 105 -20.57 3.66 18.68
CA GLU A 105 -19.36 4.35 19.16
C GLU A 105 -18.87 5.46 18.22
N ARG A 106 -19.27 5.42 16.96
CA ARG A 106 -18.93 6.41 15.91
C ARG A 106 -20.10 7.17 15.36
N ASN A 107 -21.31 6.74 15.71
CA ASN A 107 -22.58 7.26 15.16
C ASN A 107 -22.60 7.27 13.62
N LEU A 108 -22.12 6.19 12.99
CA LEU A 108 -21.96 6.06 11.54
C LEU A 108 -22.26 4.64 11.06
N PHE A 109 -22.76 4.53 9.83
CA PHE A 109 -22.76 3.27 9.09
C PHE A 109 -21.38 3.07 8.48
N LEU A 110 -20.71 1.98 8.88
CA LEU A 110 -19.39 1.61 8.39
C LEU A 110 -19.44 0.25 7.71
N ARG A 111 -18.52 0.08 6.73
CA ARG A 111 -18.33 -1.19 6.05
C ARG A 111 -18.02 -2.32 7.02
N ASP A 112 -18.48 -3.51 6.67
CA ASP A 112 -18.07 -4.74 7.33
C ASP A 112 -17.02 -5.45 6.46
N LEU A 113 -15.78 -5.47 6.94
CA LEU A 113 -14.65 -6.02 6.21
C LEU A 113 -14.72 -7.54 6.02
N GLU A 114 -15.58 -8.23 6.76
CA GLU A 114 -15.81 -9.68 6.59
C GLU A 114 -16.42 -10.03 5.23
N TYR A 115 -17.03 -9.05 4.56
CA TYR A 115 -17.64 -9.22 3.24
C TYR A 115 -16.86 -8.53 2.13
N ALA A 116 -15.69 -8.00 2.42
CA ALA A 116 -14.86 -7.37 1.40
C ALA A 116 -14.29 -8.42 0.45
N ARG A 117 -14.22 -8.09 -0.84
CA ARG A 117 -13.68 -8.92 -1.92
C ARG A 117 -12.73 -8.12 -2.79
N LEU A 118 -11.91 -8.83 -3.54
CA LEU A 118 -10.97 -8.23 -4.50
C LEU A 118 -11.55 -8.24 -5.91
N PHE A 119 -11.37 -7.12 -6.57
CA PHE A 119 -11.76 -6.91 -7.96
C PHE A 119 -10.58 -6.37 -8.77
N HIS A 120 -10.61 -6.61 -10.07
CA HIS A 120 -9.79 -5.90 -11.02
C HIS A 120 -10.63 -5.33 -12.16
N ALA A 121 -10.14 -4.29 -12.80
CA ALA A 121 -10.76 -3.72 -13.97
C ALA A 121 -9.71 -3.16 -14.92
N LYS A 122 -9.92 -3.34 -16.23
CA LYS A 122 -9.09 -2.73 -17.26
C LYS A 122 -9.40 -1.24 -17.35
N ILE A 123 -8.37 -0.43 -17.60
CA ILE A 123 -8.48 1.02 -17.73
C ILE A 123 -8.17 1.41 -19.17
N ASP A 124 -8.99 2.29 -19.74
CA ASP A 124 -8.63 3.02 -20.95
C ASP A 124 -7.69 4.18 -20.57
N PRO A 125 -6.42 4.15 -20.96
CA PRO A 125 -5.44 5.17 -20.55
C PRO A 125 -5.67 6.54 -21.20
N ARG A 126 -6.58 6.64 -22.18
CA ARG A 126 -6.92 7.91 -22.82
C ARG A 126 -7.99 8.68 -22.06
N THR A 127 -8.97 7.95 -21.53
CA THR A 127 -10.13 8.51 -20.84
C THR A 127 -10.09 8.31 -19.34
N TRP A 128 -9.23 7.41 -18.85
CA TRP A 128 -9.18 6.91 -17.47
C TRP A 128 -10.47 6.25 -17.00
N SER A 129 -11.33 5.86 -17.94
CA SER A 129 -12.52 5.08 -17.61
C SER A 129 -12.14 3.62 -17.33
N ILE A 130 -12.83 3.02 -16.36
CA ILE A 130 -12.66 1.60 -16.06
C ILE A 130 -13.70 0.75 -16.79
N GLY A 131 -13.30 -0.44 -17.20
CA GLY A 131 -14.21 -1.52 -17.62
C GLY A 131 -15.04 -2.05 -16.46
N SER A 132 -15.89 -3.03 -16.73
CA SER A 132 -16.65 -3.69 -15.68
C SER A 132 -15.71 -4.38 -14.69
N PRO A 133 -15.87 -4.16 -13.37
CA PRO A 133 -15.11 -4.87 -12.37
C PRO A 133 -15.36 -6.38 -12.44
N ILE A 134 -14.28 -7.16 -12.36
CA ILE A 134 -14.27 -8.62 -12.33
C ILE A 134 -13.69 -9.04 -10.98
N GLU A 135 -14.35 -9.93 -10.27
CA GLU A 135 -13.85 -10.49 -9.03
C GLU A 135 -12.63 -11.38 -9.31
N LEU A 136 -11.56 -11.25 -8.49
CA LEU A 136 -10.33 -12.02 -8.70
C LEU A 136 -10.57 -13.52 -8.52
N PHE A 137 -11.29 -13.88 -7.46
CA PHE A 137 -11.72 -15.23 -7.14
C PHE A 137 -12.75 -15.20 -5.99
N ASP A 138 -13.54 -16.24 -5.85
CA ASP A 138 -14.62 -16.30 -4.86
C ASP A 138 -14.08 -16.49 -3.42
N ARG A 139 -13.67 -15.39 -2.80
CA ARG A 139 -13.24 -15.35 -1.41
C ARG A 139 -13.59 -14.02 -0.73
N GLU A 140 -14.29 -14.10 0.38
CA GLU A 140 -14.58 -12.97 1.26
C GLU A 140 -13.43 -12.66 2.24
N ALA A 141 -13.57 -11.58 2.97
CA ALA A 141 -12.63 -11.09 3.98
C ALA A 141 -11.23 -10.82 3.44
N LEU A 142 -11.11 -10.42 2.16
CA LEU A 142 -9.87 -9.98 1.53
C LEU A 142 -9.90 -8.47 1.28
N ILE A 143 -8.89 -7.80 1.79
CA ILE A 143 -8.75 -6.35 1.69
C ILE A 143 -7.39 -6.03 1.14
N LEU A 144 -7.36 -5.35 -0.01
CA LEU A 144 -6.11 -4.81 -0.55
C LEU A 144 -5.52 -3.81 0.43
N GLN A 145 -4.21 -3.91 0.74
CA GLN A 145 -3.56 -3.00 1.67
C GLN A 145 -2.17 -2.55 1.21
N GLY A 146 -1.47 -3.40 0.49
CA GLY A 146 -0.18 -3.08 -0.09
C GLY A 146 -0.28 -2.44 -1.48
N LYS A 147 0.86 -2.04 -2.02
CA LYS A 147 1.02 -1.83 -3.46
C LYS A 147 1.13 -3.18 -4.14
N ASN A 148 0.73 -3.27 -5.40
CA ASN A 148 1.03 -4.44 -6.22
C ASN A 148 2.53 -4.48 -6.53
N VAL A 149 3.14 -5.66 -6.53
CA VAL A 149 4.56 -5.85 -6.79
C VAL A 149 4.74 -6.77 -8.00
N GLN A 150 5.41 -6.29 -9.03
CA GLN A 150 5.82 -7.14 -10.14
C GLN A 150 7.09 -7.91 -9.74
N LEU A 151 7.05 -9.22 -9.90
CA LEU A 151 8.20 -10.08 -9.67
C LEU A 151 9.09 -10.16 -10.91
N ALA A 152 10.34 -10.52 -10.74
CA ALA A 152 11.31 -10.68 -11.83
C ALA A 152 10.88 -11.70 -12.92
N ASN A 153 9.98 -12.62 -12.60
CA ASN A 153 9.39 -13.56 -13.55
C ASN A 153 8.18 -13.01 -14.33
N GLY A 154 7.84 -11.72 -14.15
CA GLY A 154 6.73 -11.03 -14.80
C GLY A 154 5.36 -11.19 -14.12
N SER A 155 5.20 -12.10 -13.16
CA SER A 155 3.95 -12.25 -12.41
C SER A 155 3.78 -11.10 -11.39
N TRP A 156 2.54 -10.90 -10.94
CA TRP A 156 2.21 -9.86 -9.97
C TRP A 156 1.84 -10.47 -8.62
N LEU A 157 2.28 -9.82 -7.55
CA LEU A 157 1.78 -10.03 -6.20
C LEU A 157 0.81 -8.90 -5.82
N VAL A 158 -0.37 -9.28 -5.40
CA VAL A 158 -1.39 -8.43 -4.79
C VAL A 158 -1.31 -8.67 -3.28
N LEU A 159 -1.07 -7.60 -2.51
CA LEU A 159 -0.79 -7.68 -1.10
C LEU A 159 -2.05 -7.30 -0.30
N CYS A 160 -2.54 -8.25 0.48
CA CYS A 160 -3.84 -8.17 1.14
C CYS A 160 -3.76 -8.44 2.64
N ASN A 161 -4.79 -8.02 3.34
CA ASN A 161 -5.17 -8.60 4.61
C ASN A 161 -6.27 -9.60 4.39
N SER A 162 -6.23 -10.73 5.09
CA SER A 162 -7.38 -11.58 5.30
C SER A 162 -7.80 -11.58 6.76
N ARG A 163 -9.01 -12.09 7.00
CA ARG A 163 -9.55 -12.25 8.36
C ARG A 163 -10.18 -13.62 8.48
N ASP A 164 -9.83 -14.34 9.53
CA ASP A 164 -10.44 -15.63 9.82
C ASP A 164 -11.80 -15.49 10.55
N SER A 165 -12.49 -16.61 10.75
CA SER A 165 -13.78 -16.67 11.45
C SER A 165 -13.72 -16.25 12.92
N GLN A 166 -12.53 -16.17 13.51
CA GLN A 166 -12.29 -15.67 14.85
C GLN A 166 -11.91 -14.18 14.89
N GLY A 167 -11.84 -13.55 13.70
CA GLY A 167 -11.52 -12.15 13.54
C GLY A 167 -10.03 -11.83 13.58
N ARG A 168 -9.13 -12.81 13.51
CA ARG A 168 -7.68 -12.62 13.48
C ARG A 168 -7.24 -12.22 12.08
N PHE A 169 -6.29 -11.31 12.00
CA PHE A 169 -5.74 -10.86 10.74
C PHE A 169 -4.51 -11.67 10.33
N SER A 170 -4.42 -11.97 9.04
CA SER A 170 -3.23 -12.49 8.37
C SER A 170 -2.85 -11.60 7.20
N SER A 171 -1.57 -11.53 6.90
CA SER A 171 -1.08 -10.92 5.66
C SER A 171 -1.13 -11.96 4.56
N THR A 172 -2.00 -11.72 3.57
CA THR A 172 -2.28 -12.65 2.47
C THR A 172 -1.65 -12.17 1.18
N LEU A 173 -0.94 -13.06 0.49
CA LEU A 173 -0.36 -12.81 -0.82
C LEU A 173 -1.13 -13.58 -1.89
N VAL A 174 -1.53 -12.84 -2.93
CA VAL A 174 -2.22 -13.36 -4.11
C VAL A 174 -1.33 -13.13 -5.31
N GLN A 175 -1.07 -14.16 -6.09
CA GLN A 175 -0.21 -14.10 -7.28
C GLN A 175 -1.03 -14.34 -8.55
N GLY A 176 -0.63 -13.68 -9.64
CA GLY A 176 -1.26 -13.90 -10.94
C GLY A 176 -1.18 -12.70 -11.87
N SER A 177 -2.11 -12.67 -12.82
CA SER A 177 -2.32 -11.55 -13.73
C SER A 177 -3.79 -11.47 -14.17
N PRO A 178 -4.22 -10.34 -14.75
CA PRO A 178 -5.58 -10.25 -15.30
C PRO A 178 -5.90 -11.25 -16.42
N HIS A 179 -4.88 -11.80 -17.07
CA HIS A 179 -5.04 -12.73 -18.21
C HIS A 179 -4.92 -14.20 -17.79
N ASP A 180 -4.05 -14.49 -16.81
CA ASP A 180 -3.76 -15.88 -16.40
C ASP A 180 -4.61 -16.32 -15.20
N GLY A 181 -5.33 -15.38 -14.57
CA GLY A 181 -6.07 -15.60 -13.34
C GLY A 181 -5.21 -15.34 -12.09
N TRP A 182 -5.81 -15.56 -10.94
CA TRP A 182 -5.23 -15.22 -9.64
C TRP A 182 -5.36 -16.39 -8.68
N GLU A 183 -4.33 -16.60 -7.88
CA GLU A 183 -4.33 -17.60 -6.82
C GLU A 183 -3.73 -17.05 -5.54
N GLN A 184 -4.24 -17.51 -4.40
CA GLN A 184 -3.61 -17.24 -3.12
C GLN A 184 -2.41 -18.16 -2.94
N VAL A 185 -1.24 -17.57 -2.67
CA VAL A 185 0.00 -18.33 -2.58
C VAL A 185 0.56 -18.41 -1.15
N CYS A 186 0.21 -17.47 -0.27
CA CYS A 186 0.72 -17.44 1.09
C CYS A 186 -0.22 -16.69 2.05
N ASP A 187 -0.34 -17.21 3.28
CA ASP A 187 -0.83 -16.49 4.44
C ASP A 187 0.30 -16.39 5.47
N LEU A 188 0.69 -15.18 5.82
CA LEU A 188 1.65 -14.90 6.87
C LEU A 188 0.89 -14.64 8.17
N GLU A 189 1.07 -15.54 9.11
CA GLU A 189 0.35 -15.54 10.38
C GLU A 189 1.28 -15.29 11.56
N ALA A 190 0.82 -14.52 12.53
CA ALA A 190 1.45 -14.32 13.83
C ALA A 190 0.36 -13.99 14.87
N GLU A 191 0.48 -14.47 16.09
CA GLU A 191 -0.46 -14.13 17.15
C GLU A 191 -0.18 -12.74 17.74
N PRO A 192 -1.17 -11.86 17.87
CA PRO A 192 -2.60 -12.00 17.58
C PRO A 192 -2.99 -11.64 16.12
N GLY A 193 -2.04 -11.44 15.23
CA GLY A 193 -2.21 -11.19 13.81
C GLY A 193 -1.13 -10.28 13.22
N CYS A 194 -0.87 -10.43 11.92
CA CYS A 194 -0.09 -9.47 11.14
C CYS A 194 -0.89 -9.02 9.91
N LEU A 195 -0.71 -7.78 9.51
CA LEU A 195 -1.51 -7.14 8.47
C LEU A 195 -0.70 -6.08 7.71
N GLU A 196 -1.29 -5.60 6.60
CA GLU A 196 -0.70 -4.56 5.77
C GLU A 196 0.72 -4.93 5.28
N PRO A 197 0.84 -6.08 4.58
CA PRO A 197 2.13 -6.52 4.08
C PRO A 197 2.68 -5.53 3.06
N SER A 198 3.98 -5.34 3.08
CA SER A 198 4.75 -4.71 2.01
C SER A 198 5.90 -5.63 1.63
N VAL A 199 6.01 -5.94 0.35
CA VAL A 199 7.01 -6.88 -0.19
C VAL A 199 7.96 -6.14 -1.11
N ALA A 200 9.25 -6.51 -1.02
CA ALA A 200 10.29 -6.11 -1.97
C ALA A 200 11.07 -7.35 -2.41
N GLN A 201 11.34 -7.46 -3.70
CA GLN A 201 12.26 -8.44 -4.25
C GLN A 201 13.65 -7.82 -4.37
N LEU A 202 14.67 -8.49 -3.84
CA LEU A 202 16.06 -8.12 -3.97
C LEU A 202 16.64 -8.63 -5.30
N PRO A 203 17.75 -8.06 -5.82
CA PRO A 203 18.38 -8.52 -7.06
C PRO A 203 18.85 -9.97 -7.03
N ASP A 204 19.12 -10.52 -5.84
CA ASP A 204 19.49 -11.91 -5.65
C ASP A 204 18.30 -12.89 -5.66
N GLY A 205 17.07 -12.37 -5.87
CA GLY A 205 15.83 -13.11 -5.94
C GLY A 205 15.08 -13.22 -4.62
N ARG A 206 15.73 -12.95 -3.49
CA ARG A 206 15.07 -13.01 -2.18
C ARG A 206 13.91 -12.02 -2.08
N LEU A 207 12.86 -12.44 -1.38
CA LEU A 207 11.70 -11.65 -1.06
C LEU A 207 11.72 -11.27 0.41
N LEU A 208 11.55 -9.99 0.69
CA LEU A 208 11.38 -9.47 2.04
C LEU A 208 9.96 -8.98 2.21
N CYS A 209 9.29 -9.39 3.28
CA CYS A 209 7.96 -8.91 3.64
C CYS A 209 8.03 -8.24 5.01
N TYR A 210 7.62 -6.98 5.09
CA TYR A 210 7.46 -6.25 6.33
C TYR A 210 5.97 -6.02 6.58
N MET A 211 5.54 -6.16 7.84
CA MET A 211 4.13 -6.18 8.21
C MET A 211 3.87 -5.35 9.45
N ARG A 212 2.73 -4.71 9.49
CA ARG A 212 2.15 -4.17 10.70
C ARG A 212 1.70 -5.33 11.58
N TYR A 213 1.96 -5.24 12.87
CA TYR A 213 1.56 -6.23 13.86
C TYR A 213 0.27 -5.82 14.56
N ALA A 214 -0.64 -6.75 14.78
CA ALA A 214 -1.92 -6.49 15.44
C ALA A 214 -1.80 -6.39 16.96
N GLY A 215 -0.69 -6.84 17.53
CA GLY A 215 -0.41 -6.73 18.96
C GLY A 215 0.05 -5.34 19.40
N TYR A 216 0.32 -5.19 20.69
CA TYR A 216 0.68 -3.92 21.32
C TYR A 216 2.19 -3.73 21.55
N ASP A 217 3.04 -4.52 20.89
CA ASP A 217 4.49 -4.42 21.02
C ASP A 217 5.07 -3.14 20.40
N GLY A 218 4.31 -2.51 19.51
CA GLY A 218 4.70 -1.26 18.86
C GLY A 218 5.86 -1.41 17.90
N CYS A 219 6.03 -2.57 17.26
CA CYS A 219 7.11 -2.88 16.32
C CYS A 219 6.59 -3.40 14.98
N ILE A 220 7.40 -3.25 13.95
CA ILE A 220 7.23 -3.89 12.66
C ILE A 220 7.61 -5.36 12.78
N TRP A 221 6.90 -6.23 12.08
CA TRP A 221 7.25 -7.64 11.93
C TRP A 221 7.77 -7.91 10.53
N ARG A 222 8.57 -8.95 10.38
CA ARG A 222 9.25 -9.31 9.14
C ARG A 222 9.20 -10.81 8.90
N SER A 223 9.12 -11.17 7.62
CA SER A 223 9.34 -12.49 7.06
C SER A 223 10.21 -12.39 5.81
N GLU A 224 10.85 -13.47 5.41
CA GLU A 224 11.67 -13.52 4.19
C GLU A 224 11.52 -14.88 3.52
N SER A 225 11.72 -14.88 2.21
CA SER A 225 11.76 -16.09 1.35
C SER A 225 12.95 -15.99 0.40
N ASP A 226 13.54 -17.11 0.04
CA ASP A 226 14.71 -17.13 -0.84
C ASP A 226 14.37 -16.70 -2.27
N ASN A 227 13.22 -17.13 -2.82
CA ASN A 227 12.83 -16.78 -4.19
C ASN A 227 11.36 -17.07 -4.54
N SER A 228 10.58 -17.57 -3.60
CA SER A 228 9.19 -17.98 -3.86
C SER A 228 8.21 -17.25 -2.96
N PRO A 229 7.14 -16.66 -3.50
CA PRO A 229 6.12 -16.01 -2.68
C PRO A 229 5.28 -16.99 -1.84
N SER A 230 5.43 -18.31 -2.03
CA SER A 230 4.78 -19.35 -1.20
C SER A 230 5.61 -19.79 0.02
N ASP A 231 6.92 -19.46 0.07
CA ASP A 231 7.87 -20.07 1.02
C ASP A 231 8.43 -19.07 2.05
N PHE A 232 7.63 -18.11 2.44
CA PHE A 232 8.03 -17.17 3.47
C PHE A 232 8.22 -17.86 4.83
N SER A 233 9.27 -17.44 5.53
CA SER A 233 9.53 -17.86 6.91
C SER A 233 8.43 -17.38 7.87
N THR A 234 8.31 -18.01 9.02
CA THR A 234 7.42 -17.52 10.08
C THR A 234 7.75 -16.07 10.42
N PRO A 235 6.75 -15.17 10.46
CA PRO A 235 6.97 -13.78 10.83
C PRO A 235 7.65 -13.63 12.18
N SER A 236 8.57 -12.69 12.28
CA SER A 236 9.30 -12.38 13.51
C SER A 236 9.39 -10.88 13.75
N GLN A 237 9.47 -10.50 15.01
CA GLN A 237 9.56 -9.12 15.44
C GLN A 237 10.89 -8.49 15.00
N THR A 238 10.83 -7.23 14.57
CA THR A 238 12.01 -6.37 14.33
C THR A 238 12.19 -5.38 15.49
N THR A 239 13.27 -4.60 15.45
CA THR A 239 13.49 -3.49 16.38
C THR A 239 12.93 -2.16 15.86
N LEU A 240 12.35 -2.14 14.66
CA LEU A 240 11.74 -0.96 14.09
C LEU A 240 10.41 -0.66 14.77
N ARG A 241 10.29 0.54 15.31
CA ARG A 241 9.05 0.98 15.99
C ARG A 241 7.90 1.16 15.00
N ASN A 242 6.69 0.91 15.43
CA ASN A 242 5.49 1.14 14.63
C ASN A 242 4.26 1.41 15.53
N PRO A 243 3.51 2.49 15.30
CA PRO A 243 2.34 2.84 16.11
C PRO A 243 1.06 2.16 15.57
N HIS A 244 1.16 0.93 15.12
CA HIS A 244 0.04 0.24 14.49
C HIS A 244 -0.43 0.99 13.22
N SER A 245 0.50 1.27 12.31
CA SER A 245 0.31 2.03 11.06
C SER A 245 0.93 1.29 9.88
N GLY A 246 0.39 1.53 8.68
CA GLY A 246 0.93 1.00 7.44
C GLY A 246 2.38 1.44 7.21
N ILE A 247 3.12 0.57 6.54
CA ILE A 247 4.52 0.75 6.14
C ILE A 247 4.66 0.47 4.65
N ASP A 248 5.78 0.87 4.07
CA ASP A 248 6.14 0.39 2.74
C ASP A 248 7.64 0.15 2.63
N ILE A 249 8.01 -0.89 1.87
CA ILE A 249 9.39 -1.19 1.49
C ILE A 249 9.53 -1.26 -0.03
N ALA A 250 10.72 -0.97 -0.51
CA ALA A 250 11.12 -1.15 -1.91
C ALA A 250 12.61 -1.48 -1.97
N ALA A 251 13.03 -2.20 -3.00
CA ALA A 251 14.43 -2.43 -3.28
C ALA A 251 14.80 -1.81 -4.62
N ASP A 252 16.06 -1.40 -4.77
CA ASP A 252 16.62 -1.01 -6.06
C ASP A 252 17.54 -2.10 -6.64
N ASP A 253 18.02 -1.85 -7.86
CA ASP A 253 18.89 -2.76 -8.59
C ASP A 253 20.27 -2.93 -7.94
N GLU A 254 20.67 -2.04 -7.02
CA GLU A 254 21.90 -2.16 -6.22
C GLU A 254 21.69 -3.01 -4.96
N GLY A 255 20.46 -3.49 -4.71
CA GLY A 255 20.08 -4.27 -3.53
C GLY A 255 19.93 -3.43 -2.25
N ARG A 256 19.83 -2.11 -2.38
CA ARG A 256 19.47 -1.24 -1.26
C ARG A 256 18.00 -1.40 -0.94
N LEU A 257 17.68 -1.63 0.32
CA LEU A 257 16.32 -1.72 0.82
C LEU A 257 15.89 -0.37 1.39
N PHE A 258 14.84 0.19 0.83
CA PHE A 258 14.19 1.41 1.32
C PHE A 258 12.99 1.03 2.19
N ILE A 259 12.76 1.82 3.24
CA ILE A 259 11.58 1.70 4.10
C ILE A 259 11.00 3.09 4.38
N ALA A 260 9.67 3.16 4.37
CA ALA A 260 8.92 4.33 4.83
C ALA A 260 7.95 3.89 5.94
N TYR A 261 8.02 4.50 7.11
CA TYR A 261 7.27 4.07 8.30
C TYR A 261 7.17 5.17 9.35
N ASN A 262 6.33 4.97 10.35
CA ASN A 262 6.29 5.85 11.52
C ASN A 262 7.23 5.33 12.61
N ASP A 263 8.35 6.02 12.86
CA ASP A 263 9.34 5.65 13.89
C ASP A 263 8.87 6.06 15.30
N SER A 264 7.79 5.46 15.73
CA SER A 264 7.14 5.72 17.03
C SER A 264 6.40 4.47 17.50
N HIS A 265 6.22 4.28 18.79
CA HIS A 265 5.38 3.21 19.33
C HIS A 265 3.88 3.58 19.41
N ARG A 266 3.52 4.86 19.29
CA ARG A 266 2.16 5.32 19.60
C ARG A 266 1.57 6.32 18.63
N MET A 267 2.41 7.11 17.97
CA MET A 267 1.96 8.26 17.15
C MET A 267 2.29 8.02 15.67
N ARG A 268 1.39 8.41 14.78
CA ARG A 268 1.64 8.41 13.32
C ARG A 268 2.49 9.63 12.89
N THR A 269 3.46 9.96 13.74
CA THR A 269 4.52 10.94 13.58
C THR A 269 5.68 10.53 14.51
N PRO A 270 6.96 10.69 14.08
CA PRO A 270 7.40 11.15 12.77
C PRO A 270 7.05 10.16 11.64
N LEU A 271 7.01 10.64 10.39
CA LEU A 271 7.12 9.80 9.20
C LEU A 271 8.58 9.79 8.80
N THR A 272 9.14 8.60 8.70
CA THR A 272 10.59 8.35 8.56
C THR A 272 10.87 7.57 7.28
N LEU A 273 11.89 7.98 6.54
CA LEU A 273 12.50 7.21 5.46
C LEU A 273 13.79 6.56 5.95
N GLY A 274 14.03 5.32 5.54
CA GLY A 274 15.26 4.60 5.85
C GLY A 274 15.82 3.89 4.63
N ILE A 275 17.16 3.73 4.61
CA ILE A 275 17.92 2.93 3.64
C ILE A 275 18.78 1.95 4.37
N SER A 276 18.75 0.69 3.93
CA SER A 276 19.62 -0.40 4.35
C SER A 276 20.44 -0.91 3.17
N VAL A 277 21.71 -1.22 3.40
CA VAL A 277 22.62 -1.85 2.44
C VAL A 277 23.01 -3.27 2.87
N ASP A 278 22.39 -3.78 3.94
CA ASP A 278 22.71 -5.07 4.56
C ASP A 278 21.47 -5.98 4.72
N GLY A 279 20.48 -5.80 3.83
CA GLY A 279 19.26 -6.61 3.79
C GLY A 279 18.30 -6.33 4.96
N GLY A 280 18.28 -5.10 5.46
CA GLY A 280 17.38 -4.67 6.53
C GLY A 280 17.87 -4.98 7.95
N ARG A 281 19.14 -5.27 8.13
CA ARG A 281 19.75 -5.44 9.47
C ARG A 281 19.97 -4.10 10.16
N THR A 282 20.48 -3.12 9.39
CA THR A 282 20.62 -1.74 9.85
C THR A 282 20.09 -0.78 8.81
N PHE A 283 19.59 0.37 9.27
CA PHE A 283 19.08 1.44 8.42
C PHE A 283 19.77 2.76 8.76
N ARG A 284 19.94 3.61 7.75
CA ARG A 284 20.14 5.04 7.90
C ARG A 284 18.82 5.72 7.71
N CYS A 285 18.37 6.54 8.67
CA CYS A 285 17.01 7.06 8.72
C CYS A 285 16.98 8.59 8.81
N ARG A 286 16.00 9.19 8.14
CA ARG A 286 15.61 10.60 8.28
C ARG A 286 14.11 10.77 8.32
N ASP A 287 13.68 11.74 9.11
CA ASP A 287 12.28 12.10 9.23
C ASP A 287 11.90 13.13 8.15
N ILE A 288 10.77 12.90 7.49
CA ILE A 288 10.20 13.83 6.50
C ILE A 288 9.00 14.60 7.06
N GLU A 289 8.37 14.08 8.12
CA GLU A 289 7.33 14.76 8.90
C GLU A 289 7.62 14.61 10.39
N THR A 290 7.60 15.72 11.10
CA THR A 290 7.86 15.75 12.55
C THR A 290 6.83 16.55 13.34
N SER A 291 5.92 17.25 12.67
CA SER A 291 4.87 18.03 13.31
C SER A 291 3.81 17.14 13.92
N ASN A 292 3.00 17.69 14.82
CA ASN A 292 1.83 17.00 15.33
C ASN A 292 0.82 16.75 14.21
N GLY A 293 0.35 15.53 14.08
CA GLY A 293 -0.60 15.11 13.06
C GLY A 293 -0.52 13.63 12.74
N GLU A 294 -1.34 13.21 11.80
CA GLU A 294 -1.27 11.88 11.22
C GLU A 294 -0.61 11.95 9.84
N PHE A 295 0.54 11.27 9.71
CA PHE A 295 1.29 11.11 8.46
C PHE A 295 1.53 9.62 8.27
N SER A 296 0.69 8.95 7.49
CA SER A 296 0.60 7.50 7.53
C SER A 296 0.41 6.87 6.15
N TYR A 297 0.50 5.56 6.09
CA TYR A 297 0.31 4.75 4.87
C TYR A 297 1.20 5.21 3.72
N PRO A 298 2.53 5.29 3.95
CA PRO A 298 3.45 5.66 2.89
C PRO A 298 3.49 4.62 1.77
N LYS A 299 3.83 5.08 0.56
CA LYS A 299 4.14 4.24 -0.61
C LYS A 299 5.37 4.78 -1.31
N LEU A 300 6.37 3.93 -1.44
CA LEU A 300 7.64 4.21 -2.12
C LEU A 300 7.52 3.87 -3.61
N LEU A 301 8.06 4.72 -4.44
CA LEU A 301 8.18 4.53 -5.88
C LEU A 301 9.56 5.01 -6.33
N GLN A 302 10.26 4.19 -7.12
CA GLN A 302 11.38 4.63 -7.93
C GLN A 302 10.89 4.74 -9.38
N THR A 303 11.09 5.89 -10.00
CA THR A 303 10.76 6.10 -11.42
C THR A 303 11.93 5.67 -12.30
N SER A 304 11.66 5.43 -13.59
CA SER A 304 12.62 4.90 -14.56
C SER A 304 13.84 5.81 -14.76
N ASP A 305 13.73 7.10 -14.45
CA ASP A 305 14.84 8.06 -14.42
C ASP A 305 15.69 7.97 -13.13
N GLY A 306 15.37 7.02 -12.23
CA GLY A 306 16.07 6.78 -10.96
C GLY A 306 15.62 7.68 -9.80
N GLN A 307 14.63 8.55 -10.01
CA GLN A 307 14.12 9.44 -8.97
C GLN A 307 13.31 8.65 -7.93
N TRP A 308 13.63 8.82 -6.65
CA TRP A 308 12.86 8.26 -5.55
C TRP A 308 11.76 9.20 -5.07
N GLN A 309 10.60 8.61 -4.83
CA GLN A 309 9.39 9.31 -4.41
C GLN A 309 8.70 8.55 -3.28
N VAL A 310 8.02 9.28 -2.41
CA VAL A 310 7.12 8.71 -1.41
C VAL A 310 5.81 9.47 -1.38
N PHE A 311 4.71 8.73 -1.33
CA PHE A 311 3.34 9.22 -1.23
C PHE A 311 2.78 8.78 0.11
N TYR A 312 2.04 9.65 0.80
CA TYR A 312 1.47 9.29 2.10
C TYR A 312 0.23 10.11 2.43
N THR A 313 -0.61 9.55 3.27
CA THR A 313 -1.74 10.26 3.86
C THR A 313 -1.25 11.40 4.73
N HIS A 314 -1.62 12.62 4.38
CA HIS A 314 -1.32 13.83 5.13
C HIS A 314 -2.57 14.28 5.89
N ARG A 315 -2.56 14.09 7.22
CA ARG A 315 -3.62 14.48 8.18
C ARG A 315 -5.03 13.94 7.87
N ARG A 316 -5.12 12.91 7.04
CA ARG A 316 -6.37 12.40 6.44
C ARG A 316 -7.13 13.41 5.59
N GLU A 317 -6.54 14.51 5.23
CA GLU A 317 -7.12 15.57 4.43
C GLU A 317 -6.78 15.44 2.95
N CYS A 318 -5.53 15.05 2.66
CA CYS A 318 -5.02 14.88 1.29
C CYS A 318 -3.88 13.86 1.25
N ILE A 319 -3.34 13.64 0.05
CA ILE A 319 -2.10 12.87 -0.15
C ILE A 319 -0.94 13.86 -0.31
N ALA A 320 0.14 13.63 0.42
CA ALA A 320 1.40 14.33 0.18
C ALA A 320 2.30 13.48 -0.72
N HIS A 321 3.04 14.16 -1.58
CA HIS A 321 4.07 13.61 -2.45
C HIS A 321 5.41 14.27 -2.09
N VAL A 322 6.44 13.47 -1.92
CA VAL A 322 7.81 13.91 -1.65
C VAL A 322 8.76 13.22 -2.61
N SER A 323 9.55 14.01 -3.35
CA SER A 323 10.72 13.53 -4.08
C SER A 323 11.97 13.69 -3.22
N PHE A 324 12.86 12.70 -3.20
CA PHE A 324 14.05 12.73 -2.35
C PHE A 324 15.27 12.09 -3.01
N ASP A 325 16.45 12.53 -2.56
CA ASP A 325 17.74 11.95 -2.92
C ASP A 325 18.11 10.87 -1.88
N PRO A 326 18.39 9.62 -2.28
CA PRO A 326 18.87 8.58 -1.38
C PRO A 326 20.11 8.98 -0.56
N LEU A 327 21.03 9.74 -1.13
CA LEU A 327 22.23 10.21 -0.42
C LEU A 327 21.89 11.09 0.79
N TRP A 328 20.78 11.83 0.71
CA TRP A 328 20.30 12.61 1.85
C TRP A 328 19.92 11.72 3.03
N ILE A 329 19.28 10.55 2.77
CA ILE A 329 18.89 9.60 3.83
C ILE A 329 20.12 8.92 4.43
N LEU A 330 21.13 8.55 3.61
CA LEU A 330 22.36 7.88 4.06
C LEU A 330 23.13 8.69 5.10
N SER A 331 23.03 10.02 5.09
CA SER A 331 23.61 10.89 6.11
C SER A 331 22.79 10.99 7.41
N GLY A 332 21.72 10.21 7.53
CA GLY A 332 20.81 10.21 8.67
C GLY A 332 21.28 9.38 9.87
N ARG A 333 20.42 9.29 10.89
CA ARG A 333 20.69 8.52 12.11
C ARG A 333 20.71 7.02 11.84
N PRO A 334 21.59 6.22 12.51
CA PRO A 334 21.53 4.77 12.43
C PRO A 334 20.35 4.23 13.24
N VAL A 335 19.69 3.20 12.71
CA VAL A 335 18.63 2.45 13.38
C VAL A 335 18.86 0.97 13.14
N PHE A 336 18.79 0.15 14.18
CA PHE A 336 18.85 -1.30 14.01
C PHE A 336 17.49 -1.80 13.50
N GLY A 337 17.50 -2.62 12.46
CA GLY A 337 16.30 -3.23 11.89
C GLY A 337 15.99 -4.61 12.48
N GLN A 338 17.00 -5.25 13.08
CA GLN A 338 16.88 -6.56 13.71
C GLN A 338 17.60 -6.56 15.05
N PHE A 339 17.17 -7.44 15.95
CA PHE A 339 17.90 -7.67 17.20
C PHE A 339 19.33 -8.15 16.90
N PRO A 340 20.35 -7.64 17.60
CA PRO A 340 21.69 -8.21 17.50
C PRO A 340 21.63 -9.70 17.86
N ARG A 341 22.28 -10.52 17.04
CA ARG A 341 22.46 -11.95 17.33
C ARG A 341 23.50 -12.15 18.42
#